data_737882816911b2ab354dfc4805c4d16f
#
_entry.id   737882816911b2ab354dfc4805c4d16f
#
_cell.length_a   1.000
_cell.length_b   1.000
_cell.length_c   1.000
_cell.angle_alpha   90.00
_cell.angle_beta   90.00
_cell.angle_gamma   90.00
#
_symmetry.space_group_name_H-M   'P 1'
#
loop_
_entity.id
_entity.type
_entity.pdbx_description
1 polymer ?
#
loop_
_entity_poly.entity_id
_entity_poly.type
_entity_poly.pdbx_seq_one_letter_code
_entity_poly.pdbx_strand_id
1 'polypeptide(L)'
;MDYLLDTHLLLWALVDSEKLPKQVRQLLLNPKNQFYYSVASMWEVSIKNEKKKLGVSGTEFMHYCEQAGYKKLPIDEKHILALETLEKKENSPEHNDLFDRILLSQAKSETIQLLTCDKSFLFYNELNYTVI
;
A
#
# COMPACT_ATOMS: atom_id res chain seq x y z
N MET A 1 -14.81 -6.38 3.37
CA MET A 1 -13.51 -6.34 4.02
C MET A 1 -12.70 -5.15 3.55
N ASP A 2 -11.91 -4.57 4.41
CA ASP A 2 -11.17 -3.34 4.09
C ASP A 2 -9.69 -3.65 3.83
N TYR A 3 -9.21 -3.19 2.70
CA TYR A 3 -7.83 -3.42 2.26
C TYR A 3 -7.13 -2.12 1.95
N LEU A 4 -5.86 -2.05 2.35
CA LEU A 4 -4.93 -1.01 1.90
C LEU A 4 -4.05 -1.64 0.81
N LEU A 5 -3.97 -1.01 -0.35
CA LEU A 5 -3.13 -1.51 -1.43
C LEU A 5 -1.77 -0.84 -1.39
N ASP A 6 -0.69 -1.61 -1.57
CA ASP A 6 0.62 -1.01 -1.70
C ASP A 6 0.73 -0.26 -3.04
N THR A 7 1.78 0.54 -3.16
CA THR A 7 1.93 1.45 -4.30
C THR A 7 1.99 0.71 -5.63
N HIS A 8 2.70 -0.41 -5.71
CA HIS A 8 2.82 -1.17 -6.96
C HIS A 8 1.49 -1.81 -7.36
N LEU A 9 0.76 -2.38 -6.40
CA LEU A 9 -0.57 -2.95 -6.69
C LEU A 9 -1.53 -1.88 -7.17
N LEU A 10 -1.48 -0.68 -6.56
CA LEU A 10 -2.30 0.45 -7.01
C LEU A 10 -1.98 0.82 -8.45
N LEU A 11 -0.71 0.98 -8.78
CA LEU A 11 -0.29 1.35 -10.13
C LEU A 11 -0.72 0.30 -11.15
N TRP A 12 -0.54 -0.98 -10.84
CA TRP A 12 -0.97 -2.05 -11.73
C TRP A 12 -2.48 -2.11 -11.91
N ALA A 13 -3.23 -1.92 -10.84
CA ALA A 13 -4.70 -1.90 -10.90
C ALA A 13 -5.21 -0.74 -11.75
N LEU A 14 -4.63 0.44 -11.60
CA LEU A 14 -5.08 1.65 -12.29
C LEU A 14 -4.87 1.58 -13.81
N VAL A 15 -3.84 0.86 -14.28
CA VAL A 15 -3.55 0.70 -15.71
C VAL A 15 -3.99 -0.67 -16.23
N ASP A 16 -4.66 -1.46 -15.43
CA ASP A 16 -5.09 -2.82 -15.77
C ASP A 16 -3.93 -3.67 -16.29
N SER A 17 -2.80 -3.62 -15.58
CA SER A 17 -1.59 -4.33 -15.95
C SER A 17 -1.75 -5.84 -15.82
N GLU A 18 -1.11 -6.59 -16.73
CA GLU A 18 -1.01 -8.05 -16.64
C GLU A 18 -0.21 -8.49 -15.41
N LYS A 19 0.61 -7.61 -14.83
CA LYS A 19 1.36 -7.88 -13.61
C LYS A 19 0.47 -7.98 -12.37
N LEU A 20 -0.75 -7.44 -12.44
CA LEU A 20 -1.69 -7.49 -11.32
C LEU A 20 -2.08 -8.95 -11.06
N PRO A 21 -1.80 -9.49 -9.86
CA PRO A 21 -2.16 -10.89 -9.57
C PRO A 21 -3.66 -11.14 -9.68
N LYS A 22 -4.02 -12.33 -10.14
CA LYS A 22 -5.43 -12.73 -10.26
C LYS A 22 -6.18 -12.63 -8.93
N GLN A 23 -5.53 -12.98 -7.83
CA GLN A 23 -6.14 -12.91 -6.50
C GLN A 23 -6.54 -11.47 -6.15
N VAL A 24 -5.68 -10.51 -6.45
CA VAL A 24 -5.98 -9.09 -6.22
C VAL A 24 -7.12 -8.64 -7.12
N ARG A 25 -7.08 -9.03 -8.40
CA ARG A 25 -8.14 -8.69 -9.36
C ARG A 25 -9.51 -9.21 -8.89
N GLN A 26 -9.55 -10.43 -8.37
CA GLN A 26 -10.79 -11.01 -7.84
C GLN A 26 -11.30 -10.24 -6.62
N LEU A 27 -10.40 -9.83 -5.73
CA LEU A 27 -10.77 -9.02 -4.57
C LEU A 27 -11.33 -7.66 -5.00
N LEU A 28 -10.71 -7.02 -6.01
CA LEU A 28 -11.16 -5.73 -6.54
C LEU A 28 -12.55 -5.80 -7.16
N LEU A 29 -12.91 -6.93 -7.75
CA LEU A 29 -14.22 -7.14 -8.38
C LEU A 29 -15.32 -7.45 -7.37
N ASN A 30 -15.00 -7.80 -6.14
CA ASN A 30 -16.00 -8.12 -5.11
C ASN A 30 -16.53 -6.82 -4.48
N PRO A 31 -17.82 -6.48 -4.71
CA PRO A 31 -18.38 -5.21 -4.22
C PRO A 31 -18.48 -5.11 -2.69
N LYS A 32 -18.29 -6.20 -1.98
CA LYS A 32 -18.28 -6.22 -0.51
C LYS A 32 -16.96 -5.71 0.05
N ASN A 33 -15.91 -5.64 -0.77
CA ASN A 33 -14.60 -5.19 -0.35
C ASN A 33 -14.46 -3.69 -0.57
N GLN A 34 -13.73 -3.05 0.34
CA GLN A 34 -13.40 -1.64 0.25
C GLN A 34 -11.90 -1.48 0.17
N PHE A 35 -11.45 -0.61 -0.72
CA PHE A 35 -10.02 -0.42 -0.97
C PHE A 35 -9.61 1.00 -0.65
N TYR A 36 -8.43 1.11 -0.04
CA TYR A 36 -7.83 2.38 0.35
C TYR A 36 -6.52 2.58 -0.39
N TYR A 37 -6.23 3.82 -0.71
CA TYR A 37 -4.90 4.24 -1.14
C TYR A 37 -4.34 5.22 -0.11
N SER A 38 -3.08 5.05 0.25
CA SER A 38 -2.44 5.92 1.24
C SER A 38 -1.89 7.19 0.60
N VAL A 39 -1.93 8.28 1.36
CA VAL A 39 -1.19 9.49 1.01
C VAL A 39 0.31 9.20 0.91
N ALA A 40 0.82 8.20 1.62
CA ALA A 40 2.20 7.73 1.48
C ALA A 40 2.50 7.23 0.07
N SER A 41 1.56 6.51 -0.56
CA SER A 41 1.72 6.07 -1.94
C SER A 41 1.72 7.24 -2.92
N MET A 42 0.87 8.24 -2.69
CA MET A 42 0.87 9.47 -3.48
C MET A 42 2.22 10.19 -3.36
N TRP A 43 2.78 10.25 -2.16
CA TRP A 43 4.10 10.82 -1.90
C TRP A 43 5.19 10.06 -2.65
N GLU A 44 5.19 8.73 -2.56
CA GLU A 44 6.14 7.87 -3.27
C GLU A 44 6.09 8.09 -4.78
N VAL A 45 4.89 8.11 -5.35
CA VAL A 45 4.67 8.36 -6.79
C VAL A 45 5.21 9.74 -7.18
N SER A 46 4.93 10.76 -6.37
CA SER A 46 5.39 12.12 -6.65
C SER A 46 6.92 12.21 -6.70
N ILE A 47 7.61 11.56 -5.76
CA ILE A 47 9.08 11.52 -5.73
C ILE A 47 9.64 10.81 -6.96
N LYS A 48 9.08 9.65 -7.31
CA LYS A 48 9.53 8.87 -8.45
C LYS A 48 9.24 9.57 -9.77
N ASN A 49 8.16 10.34 -9.83
CA ASN A 49 7.86 11.15 -11.01
C ASN A 49 8.88 12.27 -11.21
N GLU A 50 9.30 12.94 -10.14
CA GLU A 50 10.37 13.96 -10.22
C GLU A 50 11.63 13.38 -10.84
N LYS A 51 11.93 12.12 -10.56
CA LYS A 51 13.06 11.39 -11.13
C LYS A 51 12.74 10.80 -12.51
N LYS A 52 11.58 11.09 -13.07
CA LYS A 52 11.09 10.62 -14.38
C LYS A 52 11.06 9.09 -14.52
N LYS A 53 10.83 8.38 -13.39
CA LYS A 53 10.84 6.91 -13.38
C LYS A 53 9.48 6.26 -13.64
N LEU A 54 8.38 6.98 -13.43
CA LEU A 54 7.02 6.41 -13.53
C LEU A 54 6.17 6.98 -14.65
N GLY A 55 6.41 8.22 -15.07
CA GLY A 55 5.58 8.86 -16.08
C GLY A 55 4.17 9.23 -15.63
N VAL A 56 3.90 9.22 -14.31
CA VAL A 56 2.63 9.63 -13.73
C VAL A 56 2.91 10.51 -12.52
N SER A 57 2.22 11.65 -12.43
CA SER A 57 2.38 12.57 -11.31
C SER A 57 1.55 12.13 -10.11
N GLY A 58 1.85 12.67 -8.93
CA GLY A 58 1.06 12.43 -7.74
C GLY A 58 -0.38 12.92 -7.90
N THR A 59 -0.59 14.03 -8.60
CA THR A 59 -1.92 14.56 -8.89
C THR A 59 -2.73 13.61 -9.77
N GLU A 60 -2.12 13.11 -10.84
CA GLU A 60 -2.75 12.13 -11.73
C GLU A 60 -3.07 10.84 -10.99
N PHE A 61 -2.13 10.36 -10.18
CA PHE A 61 -2.31 9.15 -9.36
C PHE A 61 -3.52 9.30 -8.43
N MET A 62 -3.60 10.41 -7.72
CA MET A 62 -4.74 10.69 -6.83
C MET A 62 -6.06 10.68 -7.59
N HIS A 63 -6.12 11.34 -8.73
CA HIS A 63 -7.33 11.37 -9.56
C HIS A 63 -7.75 9.97 -10.01
N TYR A 64 -6.81 9.16 -10.47
CA TYR A 64 -7.12 7.80 -10.90
C TYR A 64 -7.62 6.94 -9.75
N CYS A 65 -7.04 7.07 -8.57
CA CYS A 65 -7.51 6.34 -7.38
C CYS A 65 -8.95 6.74 -7.01
N GLU A 66 -9.26 8.03 -7.05
CA GLU A 66 -10.60 8.52 -6.75
C GLU A 66 -11.62 8.07 -7.78
N GLN A 67 -11.27 8.10 -9.07
CA GLN A 67 -12.13 7.59 -10.14
C GLN A 67 -12.39 6.09 -10.01
N ALA A 68 -11.41 5.34 -9.53
CA ALA A 68 -11.56 3.90 -9.29
C ALA A 68 -12.44 3.58 -8.08
N GLY A 69 -12.80 4.59 -7.29
CA GLY A 69 -13.62 4.40 -6.09
C GLY A 69 -12.82 4.05 -4.84
N TYR A 70 -11.49 4.18 -4.88
CA TYR A 70 -10.66 3.92 -3.70
C TYR A 70 -10.77 5.09 -2.73
N LYS A 71 -10.75 4.77 -1.44
CA LYS A 71 -10.79 5.77 -0.38
C LYS A 71 -9.38 6.23 -0.01
N LYS A 72 -9.23 7.53 0.20
CA LYS A 72 -7.98 8.11 0.65
C LYS A 72 -7.75 7.79 2.12
N LEU A 73 -6.54 7.34 2.45
CA LEU A 73 -6.09 7.18 3.83
C LEU A 73 -4.98 8.20 4.10
N PRO A 74 -5.29 9.29 4.83
CA PRO A 74 -4.28 10.27 5.22
C PRO A 74 -3.29 9.67 6.22
N ILE A 75 -2.10 10.27 6.29
CA ILE A 75 -1.11 9.91 7.31
C ILE A 75 -1.39 10.75 8.55
N ASP A 76 -1.74 10.07 9.64
CA ASP A 76 -2.03 10.69 10.94
C ASP A 76 -0.92 10.43 11.95
N GLU A 77 -0.94 11.20 13.01
CA GLU A 77 0.00 11.02 14.14
C GLU A 77 0.00 9.57 14.66
N LYS A 78 -1.18 8.97 14.81
CA LYS A 78 -1.29 7.58 15.28
C LYS A 78 -0.55 6.58 14.39
N HIS A 79 -0.50 6.86 13.07
CA HIS A 79 0.24 6.01 12.13
C HIS A 79 1.75 6.12 12.35
N ILE A 80 2.22 7.33 12.63
CA ILE A 80 3.64 7.56 12.92
C ILE A 80 4.05 6.86 14.23
N LEU A 81 3.24 6.99 15.25
CA LEU A 81 3.50 6.33 16.54
C LEU A 81 3.44 4.81 16.42
N ALA A 82 2.59 4.28 15.57
CA ALA A 82 2.51 2.84 15.33
C ALA A 82 3.78 2.28 14.70
N LEU A 83 4.59 3.10 14.00
CA LEU A 83 5.89 2.66 13.49
C LEU A 83 6.79 2.10 14.59
N GLU A 84 6.74 2.68 15.78
CA GLU A 84 7.55 2.26 16.92
C GLU A 84 7.12 0.89 17.45
N THR A 85 5.94 0.43 17.10
CA THR A 85 5.37 -0.84 17.57
C THR A 85 5.52 -1.98 16.57
N LEU A 86 6.05 -1.72 15.38
CA LEU A 86 6.23 -2.76 14.36
C LEU A 86 7.26 -3.78 14.83
N GLU A 87 6.88 -5.05 14.78
CA GLU A 87 7.74 -6.16 15.18
C GLU A 87 8.29 -6.88 13.96
N LYS A 88 9.59 -7.17 14.00
CA LYS A 88 10.23 -8.00 12.99
C LYS A 88 10.41 -9.42 13.52
N LYS A 89 10.41 -10.38 12.60
CA LYS A 89 10.76 -11.77 12.92
C LYS A 89 12.23 -11.85 13.32
N GLU A 90 12.53 -12.79 14.19
CA GLU A 90 13.89 -13.04 14.67
C GLU A 90 14.83 -13.37 13.48
N ASN A 91 16.03 -12.80 13.50
CA ASN A 91 17.04 -12.98 12.45
C ASN A 91 16.62 -12.46 11.06
N SER A 92 15.63 -11.57 11.01
CA SER A 92 15.25 -10.95 9.74
C SER A 92 16.24 -9.88 9.33
N PRO A 93 16.49 -9.71 8.02
CA PRO A 93 17.29 -8.58 7.52
C PRO A 93 16.63 -7.25 7.87
N GLU A 94 17.42 -6.19 7.88
CA GLU A 94 16.87 -4.85 8.01
C GLU A 94 15.98 -4.55 6.79
N HIS A 95 14.86 -3.91 7.06
CA HIS A 95 13.94 -3.42 6.04
C HIS A 95 13.68 -1.95 6.34
N ASN A 96 14.31 -1.08 5.57
CA ASN A 96 14.34 0.35 5.83
C ASN A 96 13.54 1.16 4.81
N ASP A 97 12.72 0.52 3.98
CA ASP A 97 11.86 1.25 3.05
C ASP A 97 10.83 2.05 3.84
N LEU A 98 10.96 3.37 3.75
CA LEU A 98 10.14 4.32 4.48
C LEU A 98 8.66 4.17 4.14
N PHE A 99 8.35 4.00 2.85
CA PHE A 99 6.96 3.93 2.39
C PHE A 99 6.31 2.61 2.79
N ASP A 100 7.02 1.50 2.66
CA ASP A 100 6.51 0.19 3.09
C ASP A 100 6.20 0.19 4.58
N ARG A 101 7.09 0.76 5.38
CA ARG A 101 6.92 0.80 6.83
C ARG A 101 5.70 1.61 7.24
N ILE A 102 5.48 2.78 6.63
CA ILE A 102 4.32 3.60 6.96
C ILE A 102 3.02 2.93 6.50
N LEU A 103 3.03 2.23 5.36
CA LEU A 103 1.85 1.49 4.91
C LEU A 103 1.47 0.39 5.90
N LEU A 104 2.45 -0.39 6.37
CA LEU A 104 2.18 -1.43 7.37
C LEU A 104 1.69 -0.83 8.68
N SER A 105 2.28 0.27 9.09
CA SER A 105 1.88 1.01 10.29
C SER A 105 0.44 1.49 10.19
N GLN A 106 0.05 2.02 9.04
CA GLN A 106 -1.33 2.44 8.80
C GLN A 106 -2.30 1.27 8.86
N ALA A 107 -1.97 0.16 8.22
CA ALA A 107 -2.81 -1.04 8.24
C ALA A 107 -3.00 -1.56 9.67
N LYS A 108 -1.92 -1.61 10.44
CA LYS A 108 -1.95 -2.02 11.85
C LYS A 108 -2.84 -1.08 12.68
N SER A 109 -2.62 0.21 12.55
CA SER A 109 -3.35 1.24 13.32
C SER A 109 -4.84 1.28 12.98
N GLU A 110 -5.20 1.12 11.70
CA GLU A 110 -6.58 1.14 11.24
C GLU A 110 -7.28 -0.23 11.32
N THR A 111 -6.55 -1.27 11.66
CA THR A 111 -7.05 -2.65 11.70
C THR A 111 -7.65 -3.08 10.34
N ILE A 112 -6.92 -2.77 9.29
CA ILE A 112 -7.24 -3.21 7.93
C ILE A 112 -6.09 -4.07 7.40
N GLN A 113 -6.28 -4.67 6.22
CA GLN A 113 -5.30 -5.60 5.67
C GLN A 113 -4.53 -4.95 4.52
N LEU A 114 -3.21 -4.85 4.67
CA LEU A 114 -2.33 -4.40 3.59
C LEU A 114 -2.14 -5.55 2.59
N LEU A 115 -2.40 -5.30 1.33
CA LEU A 115 -2.09 -6.22 0.24
C LEU A 115 -0.83 -5.77 -0.47
N THR A 116 0.10 -6.70 -0.66
CA THR A 116 1.39 -6.42 -1.29
C THR A 116 1.90 -7.64 -2.04
N CYS A 117 2.77 -7.42 -3.03
CA CYS A 117 3.56 -8.48 -3.67
C CYS A 117 5.01 -8.48 -3.20
N ASP A 118 5.39 -7.57 -2.32
CA ASP A 118 6.76 -7.44 -1.85
C ASP A 118 7.02 -8.44 -0.72
N LYS A 119 7.88 -9.42 -0.99
CA LYS A 119 8.23 -10.47 -0.03
C LYS A 119 9.00 -9.95 1.19
N SER A 120 9.52 -8.72 1.13
CA SER A 120 10.20 -8.10 2.29
C SER A 120 9.26 -7.93 3.47
N PHE A 121 7.95 -7.84 3.25
CA PHE A 121 6.97 -7.77 4.34
C PHE A 121 6.97 -9.05 5.18
N LEU A 122 7.38 -10.18 4.62
CA LEU A 122 7.48 -11.44 5.39
C LEU A 122 8.48 -11.36 6.55
N PHE A 123 9.32 -10.33 6.58
CA PHE A 123 10.24 -10.09 7.70
C PHE A 123 9.52 -9.57 8.96
N TYR A 124 8.27 -9.13 8.82
CA TYR A 124 7.51 -8.58 9.94
C TYR A 124 6.66 -9.64 10.62
N ASN A 125 6.65 -9.58 11.94
CA ASN A 125 5.74 -10.39 12.76
C ASN A 125 4.52 -9.54 13.09
N GLU A 126 3.68 -9.34 12.07
CA GLU A 126 2.46 -8.55 12.15
C GLU A 126 1.32 -9.29 11.44
N LEU A 127 0.09 -9.01 11.83
CA LEU A 127 -1.08 -9.68 11.28
C LEU A 127 -1.74 -8.93 10.13
N ASN A 128 -1.44 -7.63 9.98
CA ASN A 128 -2.19 -6.72 9.11
C ASN A 128 -1.60 -6.60 7.70
N TYR A 129 -1.00 -7.67 7.20
CA TYR A 129 -0.56 -7.71 5.82
C TYR A 129 -0.75 -9.10 5.21
N THR A 130 -0.90 -9.12 3.89
CA THR A 130 -0.94 -10.35 3.08
C THR A 130 -0.01 -10.15 1.89
N VAL A 131 0.97 -11.04 1.76
CA VAL A 131 1.84 -11.09 0.56
C VAL A 131 1.19 -12.03 -0.44
N ILE A 132 0.90 -11.50 -1.61
CA ILE A 132 0.26 -12.25 -2.69
C ILE A 132 1.33 -12.95 -3.56
#